data_94ff5b422e6ca16b46639076e3470ef5
#
_entry.id   94ff5b422e6ca16b46639076e3470ef5
#
_cell.length_a   1.000
_cell.length_b   1.000
_cell.length_c   1.000
_cell.angle_alpha   90.00
_cell.angle_beta   90.00
_cell.angle_gamma   90.00
#
_symmetry.space_group_name_H-M   'P 1'
#
loop_
_entity.id
_entity.type
_entity.pdbx_description
1 polymer ?
#
loop_
_entity_poly.entity_id
_entity_poly.type
_entity_poly.pdbx_seq_one_letter_code
_entity_poly.pdbx_strand_id
1 'polypeptide(L)'
;RSSDLRILEEDKGIKKEDIIDAVKESLRSAYRRRYGQADSALIDFDEKKGDFHVYTVREVVDEVFDSRLEISLKDALAISSAYELGDKIKFEEAPAEFGRVAAQSAKQTIMEKMRKQTRTITYNTYKEHENEIMSGTVERFDNRFIYVNLGSIEAQLSKQDQIPGEVFASHDRIEVFVYKVEDNPRGVNVFVSRSHPEMIKRLMEQEIPEVYDGTVEIMSVAREAGDRTKVAVRSHNPNVDAIGTIVGRGGANIKKITSKFHPAKYDAKSDRMVPVEENIDVIEWVADPAEFIYNAIAP
;
A
#
# COMPACT_ATOMS: atom_id res chain seq x y z
N ARG A 1 21.35 -19.31 11.24
CA ARG A 1 21.50 -20.12 12.46
C ARG A 1 20.24 -20.04 13.30
N SER A 2 20.02 -20.98 14.22
CA SER A 2 18.79 -21.01 15.06
C SER A 2 18.61 -19.72 15.87
N SER A 3 19.70 -19.11 16.35
CA SER A 3 19.68 -17.79 17.02
C SER A 3 19.18 -16.67 16.11
N ASP A 4 19.53 -16.70 14.83
CA ASP A 4 19.16 -15.63 13.88
C ASP A 4 17.67 -15.71 13.54
N LEU A 5 17.10 -16.92 13.49
CA LEU A 5 15.67 -17.15 13.30
C LEU A 5 14.84 -16.66 14.49
N ARG A 6 15.33 -16.85 15.73
CA ARG A 6 14.68 -16.32 16.93
C ARG A 6 14.66 -14.80 16.96
N ILE A 7 15.77 -14.16 16.60
CA ILE A 7 15.84 -12.70 16.50
C ILE A 7 14.83 -12.18 15.47
N LEU A 8 14.69 -12.84 14.32
CA LEU A 8 13.69 -12.47 13.30
C LEU A 8 12.26 -12.61 13.79
N GLU A 9 11.97 -13.61 14.62
CA GLU A 9 10.67 -13.80 15.21
C GLU A 9 10.36 -12.73 16.26
N GLU A 10 11.30 -12.47 17.18
CA GLU A 10 11.16 -11.49 18.26
C GLU A 10 11.12 -10.04 17.73
N ASP A 11 12.02 -9.67 16.81
CA ASP A 11 12.16 -8.29 16.33
C ASP A 11 11.26 -7.95 15.15
N LYS A 12 10.94 -8.92 14.30
CA LYS A 12 10.21 -8.72 13.03
C LYS A 12 8.90 -9.46 12.96
N GLY A 13 8.55 -10.29 13.95
CA GLY A 13 7.31 -11.07 13.97
C GLY A 13 7.20 -12.09 12.82
N ILE A 14 8.33 -12.52 12.25
CA ILE A 14 8.39 -13.53 11.19
C ILE A 14 8.49 -14.89 11.87
N LYS A 15 7.45 -15.71 11.74
CA LYS A 15 7.41 -17.05 12.35
C LYS A 15 8.51 -17.94 11.79
N LYS A 16 9.25 -18.58 12.67
CA LYS A 16 10.31 -19.54 12.36
C LYS A 16 9.80 -20.68 11.47
N GLU A 17 8.61 -21.18 11.79
CA GLU A 17 7.96 -22.27 11.05
C GLU A 17 7.75 -21.94 9.58
N ASP A 18 7.31 -20.72 9.27
CA ASP A 18 7.08 -20.27 7.88
C ASP A 18 8.37 -20.33 7.04
N ILE A 19 9.50 -20.01 7.65
CA ILE A 19 10.82 -20.07 6.99
C ILE A 19 11.24 -21.52 6.80
N ILE A 20 11.09 -22.36 7.83
CA ILE A 20 11.46 -23.78 7.80
C ILE A 20 10.64 -24.51 6.73
N ASP A 21 9.33 -24.30 6.69
CA ASP A 21 8.43 -24.93 5.72
C ASP A 21 8.75 -24.53 4.28
N ALA A 22 9.03 -23.26 4.04
CA ALA A 22 9.42 -22.77 2.73
C ALA A 22 10.76 -23.37 2.26
N VAL A 23 11.73 -23.51 3.17
CA VAL A 23 13.01 -24.16 2.86
C VAL A 23 12.82 -25.64 2.60
N LYS A 24 12.02 -26.35 3.40
CA LYS A 24 11.70 -27.77 3.19
C LYS A 24 11.09 -28.01 1.80
N GLU A 25 10.14 -27.16 1.38
CA GLU A 25 9.51 -27.27 0.06
C GLU A 25 10.51 -27.00 -1.09
N SER A 26 11.37 -25.99 -0.92
CA SER A 26 12.42 -25.69 -1.90
C SER A 26 13.43 -26.82 -2.03
N LEU A 27 13.82 -27.44 -0.92
CA LEU A 27 14.70 -28.60 -0.90
C LEU A 27 14.03 -29.83 -1.53
N ARG A 28 12.73 -30.06 -1.28
CA ARG A 28 11.96 -31.12 -1.92
C ARG A 28 11.91 -30.94 -3.43
N SER A 29 11.73 -29.71 -3.90
CA SER A 29 11.76 -29.39 -5.33
C SER A 29 13.14 -29.58 -5.95
N ALA A 30 14.20 -29.23 -5.23
CA ALA A 30 15.59 -29.47 -5.65
C ALA A 30 15.90 -30.96 -5.72
N TYR A 31 15.44 -31.73 -4.73
CA TYR A 31 15.59 -33.20 -4.71
C TYR A 31 14.89 -33.83 -5.91
N ARG A 32 13.64 -33.42 -6.22
CA ARG A 32 12.90 -33.89 -7.39
C ARG A 32 13.63 -33.60 -8.70
N ARG A 33 14.21 -32.41 -8.85
CA ARG A 33 14.98 -32.06 -10.06
C ARG A 33 16.21 -32.93 -10.22
N ARG A 34 16.87 -33.26 -9.13
CA ARG A 34 18.11 -34.04 -9.13
C ARG A 34 17.85 -35.55 -9.34
N TYR A 35 16.84 -36.08 -8.68
CA TYR A 35 16.58 -37.53 -8.62
C TYR A 35 15.33 -37.99 -9.38
N GLY A 36 14.60 -37.06 -10.00
CA GLY A 36 13.43 -37.35 -10.84
C GLY A 36 12.11 -37.50 -10.08
N GLN A 37 12.16 -37.75 -8.78
CA GLN A 37 11.00 -37.90 -7.89
C GLN A 37 11.30 -37.40 -6.49
N ALA A 38 10.28 -37.16 -5.66
CA ALA A 38 10.43 -36.71 -4.31
C ALA A 38 9.75 -37.61 -3.25
N ASP A 39 9.24 -38.75 -3.65
CA ASP A 39 8.46 -39.64 -2.75
C ASP A 39 9.33 -40.24 -1.63
N SER A 40 10.62 -40.45 -1.91
CA SER A 40 11.61 -40.91 -0.94
C SER A 40 12.32 -39.79 -0.17
N ALA A 41 12.01 -38.52 -0.46
CA ALA A 41 12.69 -37.40 0.18
C ALA A 41 12.12 -37.13 1.58
N LEU A 42 12.97 -37.21 2.58
CA LEU A 42 12.72 -36.72 3.92
C LEU A 42 13.62 -35.53 4.20
N ILE A 43 13.02 -34.40 4.57
CA ILE A 43 13.77 -33.17 4.90
C ILE A 43 13.53 -32.84 6.34
N ASP A 44 14.59 -32.82 7.12
CA ASP A 44 14.58 -32.56 8.55
C ASP A 44 15.33 -31.26 8.88
N PHE A 45 14.92 -30.60 9.97
CA PHE A 45 15.57 -29.39 10.47
C PHE A 45 16.10 -29.66 11.88
N ASP A 46 17.41 -29.60 12.04
CA ASP A 46 18.07 -29.68 13.35
C ASP A 46 17.98 -28.32 14.05
N GLU A 47 17.08 -28.22 15.03
CA GLU A 47 16.89 -26.98 15.80
C GLU A 47 18.13 -26.54 16.58
N LYS A 48 18.97 -27.46 17.02
CA LYS A 48 20.16 -27.15 17.81
C LYS A 48 21.27 -26.54 16.96
N LYS A 49 21.46 -27.08 15.78
CA LYS A 49 22.51 -26.63 14.82
C LYS A 49 21.99 -25.54 13.89
N GLY A 50 20.66 -25.52 13.62
CA GLY A 50 20.03 -24.63 12.65
C GLY A 50 20.30 -25.07 11.22
N ASP A 51 20.54 -26.34 10.97
CA ASP A 51 20.87 -26.91 9.68
C ASP A 51 19.73 -27.79 9.15
N PHE A 52 19.63 -27.87 7.82
CA PHE A 52 18.71 -28.78 7.15
C PHE A 52 19.44 -30.02 6.68
N HIS A 53 18.83 -31.17 6.95
CA HIS A 53 19.29 -32.47 6.49
C HIS A 53 18.30 -33.05 5.49
N VAL A 54 18.80 -33.56 4.38
CA VAL A 54 18.00 -34.20 3.33
C VAL A 54 18.37 -35.67 3.28
N TYR A 55 17.37 -36.53 3.36
CA TYR A 55 17.53 -37.96 3.32
C TYR A 55 16.75 -38.57 2.18
N THR A 56 17.32 -39.59 1.55
CA THR A 56 16.57 -40.57 0.75
C THR A 56 16.13 -41.69 1.67
N VAL A 57 14.85 -41.93 1.78
CA VAL A 57 14.27 -43.04 2.55
C VAL A 57 14.03 -44.21 1.64
N ARG A 58 14.63 -45.38 1.95
CA ARG A 58 14.44 -46.62 1.19
C ARG A 58 13.83 -47.67 2.09
N GLU A 59 12.87 -48.42 1.54
CA GLU A 59 12.25 -49.56 2.21
C GLU A 59 13.03 -50.83 1.95
N VAL A 60 13.20 -51.65 2.99
CA VAL A 60 13.89 -52.96 2.89
C VAL A 60 12.92 -53.98 2.27
N VAL A 61 13.27 -54.48 1.12
CA VAL A 61 12.50 -55.44 0.35
C VAL A 61 13.31 -56.70 0.06
N ASP A 62 12.58 -57.78 -0.31
CA ASP A 62 13.25 -59.02 -0.72
C ASP A 62 13.83 -58.89 -2.13
N GLU A 63 13.03 -58.31 -3.05
CA GLU A 63 13.42 -58.05 -4.42
C GLU A 63 13.26 -56.59 -4.77
N VAL A 64 14.34 -55.93 -5.27
CA VAL A 64 14.37 -54.50 -5.56
C VAL A 64 13.80 -54.23 -6.97
N PHE A 65 12.73 -53.49 -7.07
CA PHE A 65 12.16 -53.00 -8.33
C PHE A 65 12.55 -51.54 -8.64
N ASP A 66 12.65 -50.70 -7.62
CA ASP A 66 13.14 -49.32 -7.73
C ASP A 66 14.28 -49.07 -6.71
N SER A 67 15.49 -49.03 -7.20
CA SER A 67 16.68 -48.82 -6.37
C SER A 67 16.74 -47.48 -5.65
N ARG A 68 15.82 -46.54 -5.94
CA ARG A 68 15.71 -45.26 -5.22
C ARG A 68 14.75 -45.32 -4.03
N LEU A 69 13.74 -46.17 -4.12
CA LEU A 69 12.73 -46.36 -3.09
C LEU A 69 13.01 -47.57 -2.19
N GLU A 70 13.80 -48.51 -2.71
CA GLU A 70 13.96 -49.83 -2.14
C GLU A 70 15.45 -50.18 -1.95
N ILE A 71 15.71 -51.04 -1.01
CA ILE A 71 17.01 -51.66 -0.74
C ILE A 71 16.78 -53.14 -0.45
N SER A 72 17.67 -53.99 -0.95
CA SER A 72 17.57 -55.44 -0.67
C SER A 72 17.85 -55.75 0.80
N LEU A 73 17.18 -56.77 1.32
CA LEU A 73 17.45 -57.24 2.71
C LEU A 73 18.92 -57.62 2.89
N LYS A 74 19.57 -58.16 1.88
CA LYS A 74 21.00 -58.49 1.92
C LYS A 74 21.86 -57.25 2.15
N ASP A 75 21.59 -56.18 1.42
CA ASP A 75 22.36 -54.93 1.54
C ASP A 75 22.00 -54.18 2.83
N ALA A 76 20.75 -54.24 3.26
CA ALA A 76 20.30 -53.69 4.55
C ALA A 76 21.02 -54.39 5.73
N LEU A 77 21.10 -55.71 5.71
CA LEU A 77 21.81 -56.49 6.72
C LEU A 77 23.34 -56.23 6.72
N ALA A 78 23.91 -55.81 5.62
CA ALA A 78 25.31 -55.36 5.58
C ALA A 78 25.52 -54.04 6.31
N ILE A 79 24.50 -53.19 6.43
CA ILE A 79 24.52 -51.93 7.21
C ILE A 79 24.29 -52.19 8.69
N SER A 80 23.31 -53.00 9.05
CA SER A 80 22.99 -53.42 10.40
C SER A 80 22.23 -54.73 10.42
N SER A 81 22.63 -55.66 11.29
CA SER A 81 21.98 -56.95 11.48
C SER A 81 20.54 -56.86 12.11
N ALA A 82 20.16 -55.67 12.51
CA ALA A 82 18.84 -55.40 13.11
C ALA A 82 17.74 -55.10 12.09
N TYR A 83 18.04 -54.91 10.80
CA TYR A 83 17.05 -54.58 9.80
C TYR A 83 16.25 -55.83 9.37
N GLU A 84 14.95 -55.61 9.16
CA GLU A 84 13.98 -56.62 8.72
C GLU A 84 13.25 -56.09 7.46
N LEU A 85 12.55 -56.99 6.73
CA LEU A 85 11.70 -56.61 5.62
C LEU A 85 10.63 -55.62 6.03
N GLY A 86 10.47 -54.55 5.24
CA GLY A 86 9.56 -53.45 5.50
C GLY A 86 10.13 -52.31 6.34
N ASP A 87 11.35 -52.45 6.88
CA ASP A 87 12.03 -51.35 7.56
C ASP A 87 12.39 -50.21 6.60
N LYS A 88 12.45 -48.98 7.12
CA LYS A 88 12.83 -47.79 6.38
C LYS A 88 14.17 -47.26 6.82
N ILE A 89 15.13 -47.21 5.86
CA ILE A 89 16.50 -46.75 6.11
C ILE A 89 16.65 -45.35 5.50
N LYS A 90 17.23 -44.43 6.27
CA LYS A 90 17.51 -43.06 5.85
C LYS A 90 18.96 -42.96 5.40
N PHE A 91 19.17 -42.49 4.16
CA PHE A 91 20.46 -42.19 3.61
C PHE A 91 20.63 -40.69 3.45
N GLU A 92 21.58 -40.09 4.12
CA GLU A 92 21.78 -38.65 4.05
C GLU A 92 22.34 -38.24 2.67
N GLU A 93 21.68 -37.26 2.08
CA GLU A 93 22.07 -36.65 0.81
C GLU A 93 22.57 -35.23 1.08
N ALA A 94 23.84 -34.97 0.92
CA ALA A 94 24.49 -33.70 1.21
C ALA A 94 25.19 -33.04 0.03
N PRO A 95 24.59 -32.95 -1.19
CA PRO A 95 25.21 -32.18 -2.26
C PRO A 95 25.25 -30.71 -1.90
N ALA A 96 26.36 -30.01 -2.23
CA ALA A 96 26.52 -28.57 -1.97
C ALA A 96 25.41 -27.69 -2.54
N GLU A 97 24.70 -28.19 -3.54
CA GLU A 97 23.53 -27.53 -4.13
C GLU A 97 22.39 -27.35 -3.10
N PHE A 98 22.13 -28.34 -2.24
CA PHE A 98 21.04 -28.26 -1.26
C PHE A 98 21.29 -27.20 -0.20
N GLY A 99 22.53 -27.02 0.24
CA GLY A 99 22.90 -25.93 1.15
C GLY A 99 22.66 -24.56 0.54
N ARG A 100 22.98 -24.39 -0.75
CA ARG A 100 22.72 -23.14 -1.49
C ARG A 100 21.23 -22.88 -1.67
N VAL A 101 20.47 -23.89 -2.04
CA VAL A 101 19.00 -23.79 -2.17
C VAL A 101 18.36 -23.43 -0.83
N ALA A 102 18.75 -24.04 0.27
CA ALA A 102 18.25 -23.74 1.60
C ALA A 102 18.53 -22.29 1.99
N ALA A 103 19.75 -21.81 1.82
CA ALA A 103 20.15 -20.44 2.16
C ALA A 103 19.41 -19.41 1.30
N GLN A 104 19.27 -19.64 0.00
CA GLN A 104 18.57 -18.76 -0.92
C GLN A 104 17.07 -18.71 -0.64
N SER A 105 16.44 -19.85 -0.39
CA SER A 105 15.02 -19.95 -0.04
C SER A 105 14.72 -19.25 1.26
N ALA A 106 15.52 -19.45 2.31
CA ALA A 106 15.35 -18.75 3.58
C ALA A 106 15.44 -17.23 3.40
N LYS A 107 16.46 -16.74 2.68
CA LYS A 107 16.62 -15.31 2.39
C LYS A 107 15.41 -14.73 1.66
N GLN A 108 14.95 -15.41 0.61
CA GLN A 108 13.80 -14.97 -0.19
C GLN A 108 12.53 -14.90 0.67
N THR A 109 12.25 -15.94 1.47
CA THR A 109 11.08 -15.99 2.36
C THR A 109 11.09 -14.86 3.37
N ILE A 110 12.24 -14.59 4.01
CA ILE A 110 12.40 -13.49 4.94
C ILE A 110 12.12 -12.15 4.24
N MET A 111 12.70 -11.93 3.07
CA MET A 111 12.47 -10.68 2.32
C MET A 111 11.02 -10.49 1.89
N GLU A 112 10.34 -11.55 1.46
CA GLU A 112 8.93 -11.50 1.09
C GLU A 112 8.04 -11.19 2.29
N LYS A 113 8.29 -11.81 3.44
CA LYS A 113 7.57 -11.53 4.69
C LYS A 113 7.77 -10.08 5.15
N MET A 114 9.01 -9.59 5.12
CA MET A 114 9.32 -8.19 5.45
C MET A 114 8.61 -7.20 4.52
N ARG A 115 8.63 -7.46 3.20
CA ARG A 115 7.91 -6.63 2.21
C ARG A 115 6.42 -6.61 2.49
N LYS A 116 5.83 -7.78 2.80
CA LYS A 116 4.40 -7.87 3.13
C LYS A 116 4.05 -7.06 4.37
N GLN A 117 4.86 -7.15 5.44
CA GLN A 117 4.66 -6.37 6.67
C GLN A 117 4.76 -4.86 6.40
N THR A 118 5.83 -4.42 5.72
CA THR A 118 6.01 -3.00 5.35
C THR A 118 4.82 -2.50 4.54
N ARG A 119 4.36 -3.30 3.55
CA ARG A 119 3.19 -2.97 2.73
C ARG A 119 1.93 -2.80 3.58
N THR A 120 1.68 -3.71 4.51
CA THR A 120 0.51 -3.65 5.41
C THR A 120 0.55 -2.40 6.29
N ILE A 121 1.71 -2.09 6.88
CA ILE A 121 1.90 -0.90 7.71
C ILE A 121 1.65 0.37 6.87
N THR A 122 2.27 0.45 5.70
CA THR A 122 2.10 1.59 4.78
C THR A 122 0.64 1.75 4.37
N TYR A 123 -0.02 0.66 3.98
CA TYR A 123 -1.45 0.71 3.61
C TYR A 123 -2.31 1.24 4.77
N ASN A 124 -2.16 0.70 5.97
CA ASN A 124 -2.94 1.12 7.12
C ASN A 124 -2.71 2.60 7.46
N THR A 125 -1.44 3.03 7.45
CA THR A 125 -1.08 4.42 7.72
C THR A 125 -1.76 5.39 6.74
N TYR A 126 -1.68 5.13 5.44
CA TYR A 126 -2.28 6.03 4.45
C TYR A 126 -3.79 5.84 4.31
N LYS A 127 -4.33 4.68 4.65
CA LYS A 127 -5.79 4.44 4.67
C LYS A 127 -6.50 5.29 5.72
N GLU A 128 -5.87 5.55 6.86
CA GLU A 128 -6.37 6.47 7.88
C GLU A 128 -6.48 7.91 7.36
N HIS A 129 -5.66 8.29 6.39
CA HIS A 129 -5.69 9.62 5.75
C HIS A 129 -6.56 9.69 4.50
N GLU A 130 -7.27 8.62 4.14
CA GLU A 130 -8.23 8.66 3.03
C GLU A 130 -9.37 9.62 3.35
N ASN A 131 -9.70 10.47 2.41
CA ASN A 131 -10.62 11.60 2.54
C ASN A 131 -10.07 12.80 3.37
N GLU A 132 -8.77 12.89 3.55
CA GLU A 132 -8.11 14.01 4.20
C GLU A 132 -7.14 14.75 3.28
N ILE A 133 -6.72 15.94 3.71
CA ILE A 133 -5.65 16.71 3.05
C ILE A 133 -4.32 16.35 3.67
N MET A 134 -3.36 16.05 2.83
CA MET A 134 -1.97 15.88 3.21
C MET A 134 -1.07 16.90 2.51
N SER A 135 -0.04 17.34 3.21
CA SER A 135 1.05 18.13 2.62
C SER A 135 2.13 17.19 2.10
N GLY A 136 2.59 17.45 0.90
CA GLY A 136 3.66 16.68 0.29
C GLY A 136 4.62 17.53 -0.52
N THR A 137 5.63 16.89 -1.07
CA THR A 137 6.65 17.52 -1.92
C THR A 137 6.63 16.89 -3.31
N VAL A 138 6.63 17.72 -4.34
CA VAL A 138 6.70 17.24 -5.72
C VAL A 138 8.08 16.65 -5.98
N GLU A 139 8.15 15.36 -6.33
CA GLU A 139 9.42 14.67 -6.58
C GLU A 139 9.75 14.60 -8.07
N ARG A 140 8.84 14.10 -8.86
CA ARG A 140 9.05 13.87 -10.29
C ARG A 140 7.74 13.93 -11.08
N PHE A 141 7.92 14.01 -12.38
CA PHE A 141 6.83 14.08 -13.36
C PHE A 141 6.99 12.97 -14.40
N ASP A 142 5.88 12.46 -14.88
CA ASP A 142 5.82 11.69 -16.12
C ASP A 142 4.65 12.15 -16.99
N ASN A 143 4.40 11.44 -18.09
CA ASN A 143 3.33 11.82 -19.03
C ASN A 143 1.91 11.66 -18.46
N ARG A 144 1.74 10.94 -17.34
CA ARG A 144 0.45 10.62 -16.72
C ARG A 144 0.25 11.27 -15.37
N PHE A 145 1.32 11.38 -14.58
CA PHE A 145 1.25 11.74 -13.17
C PHE A 145 2.30 12.77 -12.78
N ILE A 146 1.93 13.58 -11.80
CA ILE A 146 2.87 14.24 -10.90
C ILE A 146 2.98 13.33 -9.67
N TYR A 147 4.20 12.99 -9.27
CA TYR A 147 4.45 12.19 -8.08
C TYR A 147 4.76 13.08 -6.91
N VAL A 148 3.96 12.91 -5.85
CA VAL A 148 4.01 13.73 -4.63
C VAL A 148 4.49 12.86 -3.49
N ASN A 149 5.62 13.18 -2.91
CA ASN A 149 6.15 12.50 -1.74
C ASN A 149 5.36 12.92 -0.49
N LEU A 150 4.69 11.95 0.12
CA LEU A 150 3.92 12.11 1.35
C LEU A 150 4.66 11.60 2.60
N GLY A 151 5.96 11.38 2.51
CA GLY A 151 6.82 10.82 3.55
C GLY A 151 7.38 9.46 3.17
N SER A 152 6.68 8.38 3.42
CA SER A 152 7.13 7.02 3.10
C SER A 152 6.63 6.48 1.76
N ILE A 153 5.81 7.25 1.03
CA ILE A 153 5.24 6.86 -0.26
C ILE A 153 5.16 8.03 -1.24
N GLU A 154 5.27 7.74 -2.52
CA GLU A 154 4.95 8.66 -3.60
C GLU A 154 3.49 8.48 -4.01
N ALA A 155 2.67 9.52 -3.80
CA ALA A 155 1.29 9.57 -4.26
C ALA A 155 1.21 9.99 -5.73
N GLN A 156 0.15 9.57 -6.40
CA GLN A 156 -0.07 9.79 -7.83
C GLN A 156 -1.13 10.87 -8.02
N LEU A 157 -0.73 12.01 -8.58
CA LEU A 157 -1.61 13.11 -8.98
C LEU A 157 -1.78 13.05 -10.50
N SER A 158 -2.92 12.52 -10.96
CA SER A 158 -3.23 12.37 -12.38
C SER A 158 -3.51 13.71 -13.04
N LYS A 159 -3.45 13.77 -14.38
CA LYS A 159 -3.81 15.00 -15.12
C LYS A 159 -5.24 15.47 -14.87
N GLN A 160 -6.16 14.54 -14.65
CA GLN A 160 -7.58 14.86 -14.38
C GLN A 160 -7.77 15.43 -12.97
N ASP A 161 -6.86 15.11 -12.07
CA ASP A 161 -6.87 15.53 -10.68
C ASP A 161 -6.09 16.82 -10.43
N GLN A 162 -5.43 17.36 -11.45
CA GLN A 162 -4.76 18.66 -11.39
C GLN A 162 -5.73 19.80 -11.65
N ILE A 163 -5.42 20.97 -11.10
CA ILE A 163 -6.14 22.20 -11.43
C ILE A 163 -5.60 22.73 -12.74
N PRO A 164 -6.46 23.09 -13.71
CA PRO A 164 -6.01 23.62 -14.98
C PRO A 164 -5.09 24.84 -14.83
N GLY A 165 -3.92 24.77 -15.47
CA GLY A 165 -2.96 25.85 -15.48
C GLY A 165 -2.02 25.91 -14.26
N GLU A 166 -2.21 25.09 -13.23
CA GLU A 166 -1.21 24.97 -12.17
C GLU A 166 0.08 24.35 -12.70
N VAL A 167 1.20 24.95 -12.36
CA VAL A 167 2.54 24.48 -12.72
C VAL A 167 3.36 24.32 -11.44
N PHE A 168 3.96 23.16 -11.27
CA PHE A 168 4.82 22.86 -10.14
C PHE A 168 6.25 22.57 -10.60
N ALA A 169 7.21 23.00 -9.81
CA ALA A 169 8.61 22.60 -9.93
C ALA A 169 8.89 21.38 -9.03
N SER A 170 9.99 20.68 -9.31
CA SER A 170 10.51 19.67 -8.39
C SER A 170 10.84 20.31 -7.04
N HIS A 171 10.50 19.64 -5.95
CA HIS A 171 10.62 20.07 -4.56
C HIS A 171 9.63 21.14 -4.09
N ASP A 172 8.66 21.54 -4.90
CA ASP A 172 7.58 22.39 -4.42
C ASP A 172 6.73 21.66 -3.37
N ARG A 173 6.35 22.39 -2.33
CA ARG A 173 5.39 21.89 -1.33
C ARG A 173 3.98 22.14 -1.81
N ILE A 174 3.17 21.10 -1.80
CA ILE A 174 1.77 21.18 -2.20
C ILE A 174 0.87 20.45 -1.21
N GLU A 175 -0.36 20.92 -1.08
CA GLU A 175 -1.43 20.22 -0.37
C GLU A 175 -2.27 19.43 -1.37
N VAL A 176 -2.58 18.20 -1.04
CA VAL A 176 -3.34 17.28 -1.89
C VAL A 176 -4.40 16.57 -1.08
N PHE A 177 -5.53 16.30 -1.70
CA PHE A 177 -6.61 15.50 -1.12
C PHE A 177 -6.39 14.04 -1.47
N VAL A 178 -6.32 13.17 -0.46
CA VAL A 178 -6.18 11.73 -0.64
C VAL A 178 -7.56 11.12 -0.87
N TYR A 179 -7.89 10.76 -2.11
CA TYR A 179 -9.22 10.22 -2.40
C TYR A 179 -9.27 8.70 -2.46
N LYS A 180 -8.12 8.03 -2.58
CA LYS A 180 -8.08 6.57 -2.66
C LYS A 180 -6.73 6.01 -2.24
N VAL A 181 -6.77 4.95 -1.45
CA VAL A 181 -5.61 4.15 -1.08
C VAL A 181 -5.87 2.70 -1.47
N GLU A 182 -5.02 2.11 -2.29
CA GLU A 182 -5.12 0.73 -2.77
C GLU A 182 -3.94 -0.12 -2.33
N ASP A 183 -4.24 -1.33 -1.86
CA ASP A 183 -3.23 -2.36 -1.62
C ASP A 183 -3.14 -3.30 -2.82
N ASN A 184 -2.01 -3.28 -3.51
CA ASN A 184 -1.73 -4.11 -4.67
C ASN A 184 -0.58 -5.09 -4.37
N PRO A 185 -0.50 -6.23 -5.07
CA PRO A 185 0.62 -7.16 -4.91
C PRO A 185 2.00 -6.53 -5.12
N ARG A 186 2.09 -5.46 -5.93
CA ARG A 186 3.33 -4.73 -6.23
C ARG A 186 3.66 -3.63 -5.23
N GLY A 187 2.70 -3.25 -4.36
CA GLY A 187 2.86 -2.18 -3.37
C GLY A 187 1.55 -1.44 -3.09
N VAL A 188 1.65 -0.40 -2.29
CA VAL A 188 0.52 0.49 -1.96
C VAL A 188 0.52 1.65 -2.93
N ASN A 189 -0.64 1.94 -3.52
CA ASN A 189 -0.87 3.12 -4.34
C ASN A 189 -1.75 4.12 -3.59
N VAL A 190 -1.31 5.36 -3.54
CA VAL A 190 -2.07 6.49 -2.99
C VAL A 190 -2.39 7.44 -4.14
N PHE A 191 -3.69 7.66 -4.35
CA PHE A 191 -4.18 8.57 -5.38
C PHE A 191 -4.64 9.86 -4.73
N VAL A 192 -4.17 10.96 -5.25
CA VAL A 192 -4.43 12.29 -4.72
C VAL A 192 -4.98 13.22 -5.79
N SER A 193 -5.71 14.23 -5.34
CA SER A 193 -6.35 15.20 -6.21
C SER A 193 -6.21 16.62 -5.64
N ARG A 194 -6.12 17.60 -6.54
CA ARG A 194 -6.24 19.03 -6.25
C ARG A 194 -7.55 19.60 -6.78
N SER A 195 -8.20 18.89 -7.72
CA SER A 195 -9.47 19.29 -8.34
C SER A 195 -10.72 18.72 -7.67
N HIS A 196 -10.57 17.76 -6.74
CA HIS A 196 -11.68 17.09 -6.09
C HIS A 196 -12.55 18.05 -5.26
N PRO A 197 -13.90 18.02 -5.35
CA PRO A 197 -14.76 18.90 -4.58
C PRO A 197 -14.57 18.80 -3.07
N GLU A 198 -14.36 17.60 -2.54
CA GLU A 198 -14.12 17.38 -1.11
C GLU A 198 -12.85 18.09 -0.59
N MET A 199 -11.89 18.41 -1.46
CA MET A 199 -10.73 19.22 -1.06
C MET A 199 -11.16 20.58 -0.50
N ILE A 200 -12.13 21.24 -1.12
CA ILE A 200 -12.66 22.52 -0.64
C ILE A 200 -13.29 22.35 0.76
N LYS A 201 -14.08 21.29 0.92
CA LYS A 201 -14.71 20.99 2.22
C LYS A 201 -13.66 20.78 3.31
N ARG A 202 -12.65 19.98 3.06
CA ARG A 202 -11.57 19.72 4.02
C ARG A 202 -10.74 20.96 4.33
N LEU A 203 -10.48 21.81 3.34
CA LEU A 203 -9.81 23.11 3.57
C LEU A 203 -10.65 24.02 4.44
N MET A 204 -11.97 24.06 4.22
CA MET A 204 -12.88 24.86 5.07
C MET A 204 -12.91 24.32 6.51
N GLU A 205 -12.92 23.01 6.70
CA GLU A 205 -12.84 22.40 8.04
C GLU A 205 -11.52 22.76 8.76
N GLN A 206 -10.41 22.87 8.04
CA GLN A 206 -9.12 23.24 8.60
C GLN A 206 -9.00 24.73 8.95
N GLU A 207 -9.61 25.61 8.15
CA GLU A 207 -9.42 27.05 8.27
C GLU A 207 -10.55 27.76 9.05
N ILE A 208 -11.72 27.14 9.21
CA ILE A 208 -12.92 27.74 9.79
C ILE A 208 -13.37 26.94 11.02
N PRO A 209 -13.19 27.46 12.22
CA PRO A 209 -13.51 26.76 13.47
C PRO A 209 -14.96 26.26 13.55
N GLU A 210 -15.92 27.07 13.07
CA GLU A 210 -17.35 26.74 13.12
C GLU A 210 -17.72 25.61 12.15
N VAL A 211 -16.91 25.36 11.13
CA VAL A 211 -17.04 24.18 10.25
C VAL A 211 -16.44 22.95 10.93
N TYR A 212 -15.29 23.12 11.57
CA TYR A 212 -14.61 22.06 12.29
C TYR A 212 -15.43 21.51 13.46
N ASP A 213 -16.08 22.39 14.24
CA ASP A 213 -16.90 22.00 15.41
C ASP A 213 -18.33 21.59 15.03
N GLY A 214 -18.71 21.70 13.75
CA GLY A 214 -20.01 21.31 13.24
C GLY A 214 -21.13 22.33 13.46
N THR A 215 -20.84 23.54 13.97
CA THR A 215 -21.83 24.62 14.08
C THR A 215 -22.36 25.03 12.71
N VAL A 216 -21.47 25.11 11.72
CA VAL A 216 -21.79 25.32 10.31
C VAL A 216 -21.42 24.06 9.53
N GLU A 217 -22.40 23.48 8.86
CA GLU A 217 -22.25 22.26 8.06
C GLU A 217 -22.19 22.59 6.57
N ILE A 218 -21.22 21.98 5.87
CA ILE A 218 -21.14 22.02 4.41
C ILE A 218 -21.98 20.87 3.87
N MET A 219 -23.10 21.18 3.28
CA MET A 219 -24.10 20.23 2.78
C MET A 219 -23.69 19.66 1.42
N SER A 220 -23.15 20.49 0.54
CA SER A 220 -22.70 20.06 -0.79
C SER A 220 -21.67 21.03 -1.37
N VAL A 221 -20.83 20.50 -2.25
CA VAL A 221 -19.84 21.27 -3.02
C VAL A 221 -19.96 20.88 -4.49
N ALA A 222 -20.16 21.87 -5.35
CA ALA A 222 -20.09 21.73 -6.81
C ALA A 222 -18.90 22.54 -7.31
N ARG A 223 -17.88 21.87 -7.86
CA ARG A 223 -16.59 22.49 -8.20
C ARG A 223 -16.25 22.30 -9.67
N GLU A 224 -15.94 23.40 -10.30
CA GLU A 224 -15.14 23.46 -11.53
C GLU A 224 -13.76 24.03 -11.16
N ALA A 225 -12.81 23.10 -10.97
CA ALA A 225 -11.52 23.44 -10.41
C ALA A 225 -10.76 24.48 -11.26
N GLY A 226 -10.26 25.52 -10.60
CA GLY A 226 -9.56 26.62 -11.25
C GLY A 226 -10.50 27.67 -11.90
N ASP A 227 -11.80 27.52 -11.75
CA ASP A 227 -12.79 28.48 -12.26
C ASP A 227 -13.77 28.89 -11.16
N ARG A 228 -14.74 28.06 -10.84
CA ARG A 228 -15.80 28.41 -9.90
C ARG A 228 -16.22 27.21 -9.06
N THR A 229 -16.42 27.46 -7.77
CA THR A 229 -16.95 26.49 -6.81
C THR A 229 -18.18 27.07 -6.14
N LYS A 230 -19.26 26.29 -6.03
CA LYS A 230 -20.42 26.63 -5.21
C LYS A 230 -20.47 25.71 -4.00
N VAL A 231 -20.63 26.31 -2.82
CA VAL A 231 -20.67 25.61 -1.53
C VAL A 231 -22.00 25.90 -0.86
N ALA A 232 -22.81 24.87 -0.65
CA ALA A 232 -24.08 24.99 0.08
C ALA A 232 -23.83 24.71 1.56
N VAL A 233 -24.23 25.64 2.43
CA VAL A 233 -23.98 25.60 3.87
C VAL A 233 -25.25 25.74 4.68
N ARG A 234 -25.24 25.17 5.89
CA ARG A 234 -26.33 25.26 6.86
C ARG A 234 -25.77 25.53 8.24
N SER A 235 -26.36 26.48 8.97
CA SER A 235 -26.05 26.64 10.39
C SER A 235 -27.01 25.82 11.25
N HIS A 236 -26.47 25.12 12.23
CA HIS A 236 -27.22 24.43 13.28
C HIS A 236 -27.51 25.34 14.48
N ASN A 237 -26.90 26.51 14.51
CA ASN A 237 -27.14 27.53 15.53
C ASN A 237 -27.85 28.76 14.90
N PRO A 238 -29.10 29.11 15.30
CA PRO A 238 -29.80 30.21 14.70
C PRO A 238 -29.17 31.61 14.93
N ASN A 239 -28.21 31.70 15.85
CA ASN A 239 -27.46 32.93 16.10
C ASN A 239 -26.17 33.04 15.27
N VAL A 240 -25.86 32.05 14.44
CA VAL A 240 -24.64 32.01 13.62
C VAL A 240 -25.06 32.08 12.15
N ASP A 241 -24.65 33.14 11.47
CA ASP A 241 -24.81 33.32 10.04
C ASP A 241 -23.83 32.36 9.30
N ALA A 242 -24.38 31.35 8.64
CA ALA A 242 -23.61 30.34 7.95
C ALA A 242 -22.76 30.93 6.82
N ILE A 243 -23.37 31.78 5.98
CA ILE A 243 -22.68 32.41 4.83
C ILE A 243 -21.60 33.35 5.32
N GLY A 244 -21.92 34.24 6.24
CA GLY A 244 -20.97 35.21 6.80
C GLY A 244 -19.76 34.53 7.49
N THR A 245 -20.01 33.42 8.17
CA THR A 245 -18.97 32.61 8.81
C THR A 245 -18.01 32.00 7.81
N ILE A 246 -18.54 31.39 6.74
CA ILE A 246 -17.69 30.81 5.70
C ILE A 246 -16.90 31.87 4.94
N VAL A 247 -17.56 32.96 4.56
CA VAL A 247 -16.89 34.06 3.83
C VAL A 247 -15.81 34.72 4.71
N GLY A 248 -16.12 34.90 5.97
CA GLY A 248 -15.27 35.63 6.91
C GLY A 248 -15.27 37.13 6.67
N ARG A 249 -14.71 37.88 7.61
CA ARG A 249 -14.66 39.36 7.56
C ARG A 249 -13.90 39.83 6.31
N GLY A 250 -14.60 40.51 5.40
CA GLY A 250 -14.03 40.98 4.15
C GLY A 250 -13.52 39.87 3.21
N GLY A 251 -14.11 38.67 3.29
CA GLY A 251 -13.71 37.54 2.45
C GLY A 251 -12.46 36.80 2.93
N ALA A 252 -12.01 37.05 4.17
CA ALA A 252 -10.72 36.54 4.65
C ALA A 252 -10.61 35.01 4.62
N ASN A 253 -11.67 34.29 5.00
CA ASN A 253 -11.64 32.83 5.03
C ASN A 253 -11.62 32.22 3.62
N ILE A 254 -12.45 32.76 2.72
CA ILE A 254 -12.44 32.35 1.30
C ILE A 254 -11.05 32.61 0.70
N LYS A 255 -10.44 33.77 0.97
CA LYS A 255 -9.14 34.13 0.44
C LYS A 255 -8.03 33.21 0.94
N LYS A 256 -8.07 32.76 2.18
CA LYS A 256 -7.12 31.75 2.70
C LYS A 256 -7.19 30.44 1.92
N ILE A 257 -8.38 30.02 1.52
CA ILE A 257 -8.59 28.78 0.78
C ILE A 257 -8.17 28.96 -0.68
N THR A 258 -8.63 30.00 -1.36
CA THR A 258 -8.33 30.24 -2.77
C THR A 258 -6.85 30.51 -3.03
N SER A 259 -6.14 31.12 -2.06
CA SER A 259 -4.70 31.36 -2.14
C SER A 259 -3.85 30.11 -2.16
N LYS A 260 -4.41 28.96 -1.82
CA LYS A 260 -3.72 27.66 -1.90
C LYS A 260 -3.70 27.07 -3.32
N PHE A 261 -4.48 27.66 -4.25
CA PHE A 261 -4.58 27.24 -5.65
C PHE A 261 -3.97 28.29 -6.56
N HIS A 262 -3.34 27.84 -7.63
CA HIS A 262 -2.66 28.73 -8.60
C HIS A 262 -3.09 28.42 -10.05
N PRO A 263 -4.41 28.47 -10.34
CA PRO A 263 -4.88 28.22 -11.69
C PRO A 263 -4.41 29.30 -12.67
N ALA A 264 -4.26 28.92 -13.93
CA ALA A 264 -3.98 29.87 -15.00
C ALA A 264 -4.78 29.49 -16.25
N LYS A 265 -5.21 30.51 -17.00
CA LYS A 265 -5.95 30.34 -18.25
C LYS A 265 -5.15 30.97 -19.39
N TYR A 266 -5.27 30.36 -20.58
CA TYR A 266 -4.67 30.95 -21.79
C TYR A 266 -5.44 32.22 -22.22
N ASP A 267 -4.73 33.31 -22.34
CA ASP A 267 -5.27 34.58 -22.87
C ASP A 267 -4.84 34.77 -24.30
N ALA A 268 -5.78 34.66 -25.22
CA ALA A 268 -5.54 34.82 -26.66
C ALA A 268 -5.07 36.24 -27.06
N LYS A 269 -5.33 37.26 -26.24
CA LYS A 269 -4.90 38.63 -26.51
C LYS A 269 -3.43 38.84 -26.21
N SER A 270 -2.93 38.26 -25.18
CA SER A 270 -1.53 38.36 -24.74
C SER A 270 -0.68 37.18 -25.19
N ASP A 271 -1.29 36.14 -25.78
CA ASP A 271 -0.65 34.88 -26.23
C ASP A 271 0.16 34.18 -25.09
N ARG A 272 -0.40 34.17 -23.89
CA ARG A 272 0.27 33.58 -22.72
C ARG A 272 -0.73 33.05 -21.71
N MET A 273 -0.23 32.21 -20.81
CA MET A 273 -0.96 31.80 -19.60
C MET A 273 -1.01 32.95 -18.58
N VAL A 274 -2.20 33.27 -18.11
CA VAL A 274 -2.45 34.35 -17.16
C VAL A 274 -3.01 33.72 -15.86
N PRO A 275 -2.44 34.05 -14.69
CA PRO A 275 -2.99 33.62 -13.42
C PRO A 275 -4.43 34.07 -13.27
N VAL A 276 -5.28 33.19 -12.77
CA VAL A 276 -6.68 33.46 -12.43
C VAL A 276 -6.94 32.99 -11.00
N GLU A 277 -8.01 33.45 -10.40
CA GLU A 277 -8.44 32.97 -9.09
C GLU A 277 -9.67 32.04 -9.25
N GLU A 278 -9.73 30.98 -8.48
CA GLU A 278 -10.93 30.15 -8.39
C GLU A 278 -11.94 30.87 -7.50
N ASN A 279 -13.12 31.17 -8.03
CA ASN A 279 -14.18 31.84 -7.27
C ASN A 279 -14.94 30.83 -6.43
N ILE A 280 -15.17 31.16 -5.16
CA ILE A 280 -15.99 30.36 -4.25
C ILE A 280 -17.25 31.15 -3.88
N ASP A 281 -18.39 30.69 -4.38
CA ASP A 281 -19.71 31.22 -4.04
C ASP A 281 -20.33 30.38 -2.92
N VAL A 282 -20.76 31.04 -1.84
CA VAL A 282 -21.42 30.39 -0.70
C VAL A 282 -22.91 30.66 -0.76
N ILE A 283 -23.69 29.59 -0.70
CA ILE A 283 -25.17 29.66 -0.74
C ILE A 283 -25.75 28.98 0.49
N GLU A 284 -26.89 29.48 0.95
CA GLU A 284 -27.63 28.83 2.04
C GLU A 284 -28.31 27.55 1.53
N TRP A 285 -28.11 26.47 2.25
CA TRP A 285 -28.83 25.24 1.97
C TRP A 285 -30.22 25.28 2.60
N VAL A 286 -31.25 24.98 1.81
CA VAL A 286 -32.64 24.87 2.24
C VAL A 286 -33.21 23.52 1.80
N ALA A 287 -34.19 23.00 2.56
CA ALA A 287 -34.75 21.68 2.30
C ALA A 287 -35.69 21.65 1.09
N ASP A 288 -36.27 22.79 0.70
CA ASP A 288 -37.08 22.89 -0.51
C ASP A 288 -36.17 22.91 -1.77
N PRO A 289 -36.27 21.93 -2.67
CA PRO A 289 -35.46 21.90 -3.87
C PRO A 289 -35.65 23.10 -4.80
N ALA A 290 -36.86 23.66 -4.89
CA ALA A 290 -37.14 24.81 -5.76
C ALA A 290 -36.47 26.07 -5.23
N GLU A 291 -36.56 26.31 -3.93
CA GLU A 291 -35.92 27.44 -3.25
C GLU A 291 -34.39 27.27 -3.29
N PHE A 292 -33.88 26.05 -3.07
CA PHE A 292 -32.45 25.78 -3.16
C PHE A 292 -31.88 26.06 -4.56
N ILE A 293 -32.60 25.62 -5.62
CA ILE A 293 -32.19 25.90 -7.02
C ILE A 293 -32.20 27.40 -7.28
N TYR A 294 -33.23 28.09 -6.81
CA TYR A 294 -33.29 29.56 -6.94
C TYR A 294 -32.09 30.24 -6.29
N ASN A 295 -31.77 29.90 -5.04
CA ASN A 295 -30.64 30.44 -4.31
C ASN A 295 -29.27 30.11 -5.01
N ALA A 296 -29.18 28.94 -5.65
CA ALA A 296 -27.97 28.52 -6.37
C ALA A 296 -27.77 29.25 -7.71
N ILE A 297 -28.84 29.77 -8.34
CA ILE A 297 -28.81 30.45 -9.64
C ILE A 297 -28.81 31.97 -9.47
N ALA A 298 -29.41 32.47 -8.40
CA ALA A 298 -29.45 33.91 -8.12
C ALA A 298 -27.99 34.47 -8.04
N PRO A 299 -27.78 35.66 -8.66
CA PRO A 299 -26.44 36.27 -8.70
C PRO A 299 -25.97 36.79 -7.34
#